data_aa2aa786dd783f573ec75f556d18802e
#
_entry.id   aa2aa786dd783f573ec75f556d18802e
#
_cell.length_a   1.000
_cell.length_b   1.000
_cell.length_c   1.000
_cell.angle_alpha   90.00
_cell.angle_beta   90.00
_cell.angle_gamma   90.00
#
_symmetry.space_group_name_H-M   'P 1'
#
loop_
_entity.id
_entity.type
_entity.pdbx_description
1 polymer ?
#
loop_
_entity_poly.entity_id
_entity_poly.type
_entity_poly.pdbx_seq_one_letter_code
_entity_poly.pdbx_strand_id
1 'polypeptide(L)'
;ILKSIKKTKIIPLNDFFIDYRKTKLKKGQFIDSIRIPLFPKNIFKAYKISKRFDDDISSVCASFNLELKNKIIKSIKVAYGGMASIPKRAKFCEKILLNSSITEKTIIEAKEALEKDFKPISDMRASGKYRIMVAKNLLHKCFLEIEQKKLIRIDN
;
A
#
# COMPACT_ATOMS: atom_id res chain seq x y z
N ILE A 1 17.65 -0.79 -8.40
CA ILE A 1 19.05 -1.04 -8.83
C ILE A 1 19.91 0.06 -8.22
N LEU A 2 20.90 -0.35 -7.45
CA LEU A 2 21.90 0.56 -6.85
C LEU A 2 23.20 0.47 -7.64
N LYS A 3 23.81 1.60 -7.90
CA LYS A 3 25.13 1.69 -8.56
C LYS A 3 26.15 2.40 -7.70
N SER A 4 27.40 2.01 -7.87
CA SER A 4 28.61 2.73 -7.46
C SER A 4 29.62 2.71 -8.61
N ILE A 5 30.75 3.42 -8.49
CA ILE A 5 31.77 3.45 -9.53
C ILE A 5 32.20 2.03 -9.97
N LYS A 6 32.24 1.08 -9.03
CA LYS A 6 32.79 -0.27 -9.29
C LYS A 6 31.75 -1.38 -9.36
N LYS A 7 30.50 -1.17 -8.91
CA LYS A 7 29.52 -2.27 -8.72
C LYS A 7 28.08 -1.82 -8.95
N THR A 8 27.31 -2.71 -9.54
CA THR A 8 25.84 -2.64 -9.60
C THR A 8 25.26 -3.70 -8.69
N LYS A 9 24.23 -3.35 -7.91
CA LYS A 9 23.52 -4.25 -7.01
C LYS A 9 22.01 -4.13 -7.21
N ILE A 10 21.33 -5.25 -7.41
CA ILE A 10 19.87 -5.32 -7.44
C ILE A 10 19.38 -5.71 -6.06
N ILE A 11 18.45 -4.95 -5.52
CA ILE A 11 17.82 -5.20 -4.22
C ILE A 11 16.31 -5.19 -4.43
N PRO A 12 15.55 -6.20 -3.93
CA PRO A 12 14.11 -6.14 -3.88
C PRO A 12 13.65 -4.92 -3.05
N LEU A 13 12.58 -4.27 -3.47
CA LEU A 13 12.09 -3.06 -2.79
C LEU A 13 11.72 -3.34 -1.32
N ASN A 14 11.16 -4.52 -1.04
CA ASN A 14 10.83 -4.95 0.33
C ASN A 14 12.03 -4.97 1.28
N ASP A 15 13.24 -5.13 0.73
CA ASP A 15 14.48 -5.23 1.51
C ASP A 15 15.27 -3.92 1.51
N PHE A 16 14.82 -2.91 0.76
CA PHE A 16 15.55 -1.65 0.60
C PHE A 16 15.42 -0.75 1.83
N PHE A 17 14.20 -0.61 2.36
CA PHE A 17 13.93 0.18 3.56
C PHE A 17 14.21 -0.64 4.80
N ILE A 18 15.01 -0.13 5.72
CA ILE A 18 15.39 -0.80 6.98
C ILE A 18 14.55 -0.27 8.13
N ASP A 19 14.46 1.08 8.24
CA ASP A 19 13.74 1.79 9.28
C ASP A 19 13.47 3.23 8.83
N TYR A 20 12.87 4.05 9.70
CA TYR A 20 12.63 5.47 9.42
C TYR A 20 13.92 6.16 9.01
N ARG A 21 13.93 6.75 7.81
CA ARG A 21 15.09 7.37 7.15
C ARG A 21 16.32 6.48 6.96
N LYS A 22 16.20 5.16 7.18
CA LYS A 22 17.30 4.21 6.98
C LYS A 22 17.01 3.30 5.80
N THR A 23 17.96 3.22 4.89
CA THR A 23 17.88 2.34 3.71
C THR A 23 19.14 1.50 3.58
N LYS A 24 19.14 0.52 2.67
CA LYS A 24 20.34 -0.25 2.32
C LYS A 24 21.30 0.49 1.39
N LEU A 25 21.08 1.76 1.11
CA LEU A 25 22.00 2.59 0.34
C LEU A 25 23.26 2.86 1.16
N LYS A 26 24.44 2.59 0.60
CA LYS A 26 25.73 2.80 1.24
C LYS A 26 26.39 4.09 0.72
N LYS A 27 27.34 4.63 1.49
CA LYS A 27 28.18 5.75 1.03
C LYS A 27 28.82 5.41 -0.33
N GLY A 28 28.77 6.34 -1.26
CA GLY A 28 29.29 6.16 -2.63
C GLY A 28 28.38 5.35 -3.56
N GLN A 29 27.13 5.08 -3.15
CA GLN A 29 26.09 4.49 -3.98
C GLN A 29 24.97 5.49 -4.27
N PHE A 30 24.27 5.29 -5.38
CA PHE A 30 23.06 6.00 -5.73
C PHE A 30 22.01 5.04 -6.31
N ILE A 31 20.75 5.45 -6.31
CA ILE A 31 19.67 4.72 -6.97
C ILE A 31 19.75 5.06 -8.46
N ASP A 32 20.09 4.07 -9.26
CA ASP A 32 20.23 4.22 -10.70
C ASP A 32 18.86 4.10 -11.39
N SER A 33 18.14 3.05 -11.05
CA SER A 33 16.84 2.79 -11.67
C SER A 33 15.95 1.94 -10.78
N ILE A 34 14.63 1.98 -11.08
CA ILE A 34 13.62 1.15 -10.44
C ILE A 34 13.04 0.25 -11.52
N ARG A 35 13.08 -1.08 -11.29
CA ARG A 35 12.45 -2.05 -12.18
C ARG A 35 11.07 -2.40 -11.63
N ILE A 36 10.03 -2.09 -12.38
CA ILE A 36 8.65 -2.39 -12.03
C ILE A 36 8.16 -3.48 -12.99
N PRO A 37 7.86 -4.71 -12.48
CA PRO A 37 7.25 -5.73 -13.32
C PRO A 37 5.82 -5.33 -13.69
N LEU A 38 5.46 -5.50 -14.95
CA LEU A 38 4.11 -5.26 -15.44
C LEU A 38 3.28 -6.54 -15.34
N PHE A 39 2.08 -6.42 -14.80
CA PHE A 39 1.11 -7.50 -14.68
C PHE A 39 -0.19 -7.08 -15.39
N PRO A 40 -0.32 -7.29 -16.71
CA PRO A 40 -1.42 -6.73 -17.52
C PRO A 40 -2.82 -7.23 -17.11
N LYS A 41 -2.90 -8.37 -16.41
CA LYS A 41 -4.17 -8.92 -15.90
C LYS A 41 -4.55 -8.40 -14.51
N ASN A 42 -3.66 -7.67 -13.86
CA ASN A 42 -3.90 -7.20 -12.50
C ASN A 42 -4.65 -5.87 -12.51
N ILE A 43 -5.53 -5.74 -11.53
CA ILE A 43 -6.15 -4.46 -11.19
C ILE A 43 -5.19 -3.75 -10.24
N PHE A 44 -4.78 -2.54 -10.59
CA PHE A 44 -3.96 -1.69 -9.74
C PHE A 44 -4.72 -0.43 -9.36
N LYS A 45 -4.75 -0.13 -8.05
CA LYS A 45 -5.32 1.09 -7.50
C LYS A 45 -4.34 1.71 -6.52
N ALA A 46 -4.25 3.04 -6.52
CA ALA A 46 -3.45 3.79 -5.57
C ALA A 46 -4.22 5.03 -5.10
N TYR A 47 -4.14 5.31 -3.80
CA TYR A 47 -4.81 6.43 -3.17
C TYR A 47 -3.84 7.17 -2.25
N LYS A 48 -3.95 8.49 -2.24
CA LYS A 48 -3.18 9.38 -1.37
C LYS A 48 -4.14 10.27 -0.59
N ILE A 49 -4.00 10.30 0.72
CA ILE A 49 -4.71 11.22 1.61
C ILE A 49 -3.70 12.12 2.29
N SER A 50 -3.87 13.41 2.14
CA SER A 50 -3.05 14.47 2.72
C SER A 50 -3.93 15.61 3.24
N LYS A 51 -3.37 16.51 4.06
CA LYS A 51 -4.10 17.67 4.59
C LYS A 51 -4.37 18.73 3.53
N ARG A 52 -3.42 18.93 2.62
CA ARG A 52 -3.53 19.88 1.52
C ARG A 52 -3.74 19.11 0.22
N PHE A 53 -4.37 19.76 -0.74
CA PHE A 53 -4.71 19.13 -2.02
C PHE A 53 -3.47 18.75 -2.83
N ASP A 54 -2.51 19.66 -2.96
CA ASP A 54 -1.28 19.47 -3.73
C ASP A 54 -0.03 19.53 -2.85
N ASP A 55 1.07 18.95 -3.33
CA ASP A 55 2.45 19.02 -2.81
C ASP A 55 2.59 18.77 -1.30
N ASP A 56 1.74 17.89 -0.76
CA ASP A 56 1.78 17.56 0.66
C ASP A 56 2.19 16.10 0.91
N ILE A 57 2.83 15.88 2.07
CA ILE A 57 3.19 14.55 2.53
C ILE A 57 1.93 13.81 2.97
N SER A 58 1.76 12.60 2.46
CA SER A 58 0.59 11.77 2.78
C SER A 58 0.46 11.51 4.27
N SER A 59 -0.75 11.71 4.81
CA SER A 59 -1.15 11.11 6.09
C SER A 59 -1.23 9.59 5.95
N VAL A 60 -1.89 9.12 4.87
CA VAL A 60 -1.96 7.71 4.47
C VAL A 60 -1.82 7.63 2.95
N CYS A 61 -0.98 6.73 2.48
CA CYS A 61 -0.92 6.32 1.07
C CYS A 61 -1.22 4.83 1.01
N ALA A 62 -2.15 4.41 0.15
CA ALA A 62 -2.54 3.02 -0.02
C ALA A 62 -2.35 2.57 -1.46
N SER A 63 -1.86 1.37 -1.68
CA SER A 63 -1.78 0.75 -3.00
C SER A 63 -2.24 -0.70 -2.95
N PHE A 64 -3.01 -1.07 -3.96
CA PHE A 64 -3.63 -2.37 -4.12
C PHE A 64 -3.28 -2.92 -5.50
N ASN A 65 -2.77 -4.14 -5.55
CA ASN A 65 -2.52 -4.85 -6.79
C ASN A 65 -3.08 -6.25 -6.65
N LEU A 66 -4.09 -6.60 -7.43
CA LEU A 66 -4.79 -7.87 -7.31
C LEU A 66 -5.19 -8.44 -8.68
N GLU A 67 -5.27 -9.76 -8.74
CA GLU A 67 -5.83 -10.51 -9.85
C GLU A 67 -7.14 -11.16 -9.43
N LEU A 68 -8.19 -10.93 -10.23
CA LEU A 68 -9.50 -11.57 -10.06
C LEU A 68 -9.71 -12.62 -11.13
N LYS A 69 -10.15 -13.81 -10.72
CA LYS A 69 -10.63 -14.85 -11.64
C LYS A 69 -11.95 -15.41 -11.09
N ASN A 70 -13.01 -15.32 -11.88
CA ASN A 70 -14.36 -15.75 -11.46
C ASN A 70 -14.80 -15.11 -10.13
N LYS A 71 -14.58 -13.80 -9.95
CA LYS A 71 -14.86 -13.02 -8.74
C LYS A 71 -14.06 -13.47 -7.49
N ILE A 72 -13.09 -14.36 -7.63
CA ILE A 72 -12.21 -14.80 -6.56
C ILE A 72 -10.85 -14.09 -6.70
N ILE A 73 -10.32 -13.59 -5.61
CA ILE A 73 -9.00 -12.95 -5.54
C ILE A 73 -7.91 -14.02 -5.61
N LYS A 74 -7.23 -14.13 -6.75
CA LYS A 74 -6.16 -15.14 -6.97
C LYS A 74 -4.79 -14.67 -6.54
N SER A 75 -4.55 -13.39 -6.60
CA SER A 75 -3.37 -12.78 -6.01
C SER A 75 -3.72 -11.39 -5.48
N ILE A 76 -3.06 -10.98 -4.40
CA ILE A 76 -3.25 -9.64 -3.85
C ILE A 76 -1.98 -9.16 -3.14
N LYS A 77 -1.69 -7.88 -3.35
CA LYS A 77 -0.68 -7.13 -2.60
C LYS A 77 -1.31 -5.83 -2.13
N VAL A 78 -1.31 -5.62 -0.83
CA VAL A 78 -1.84 -4.43 -0.16
C VAL A 78 -0.69 -3.76 0.58
N ALA A 79 -0.36 -2.54 0.22
CA ALA A 79 0.73 -1.81 0.86
C ALA A 79 0.28 -0.41 1.28
N TYR A 80 0.82 0.03 2.43
CA TYR A 80 0.54 1.36 2.97
C TYR A 80 1.83 2.12 3.29
N GLY A 81 1.80 3.42 2.99
CA GLY A 81 2.72 4.43 3.52
C GLY A 81 2.04 5.27 4.59
N GLY A 82 2.80 5.79 5.55
CA GLY A 82 2.27 6.55 6.69
C GLY A 82 1.68 5.71 7.82
N MET A 83 1.72 4.39 7.71
CA MET A 83 1.16 3.45 8.69
C MET A 83 2.21 2.74 9.54
N ALA A 84 3.49 2.87 9.18
CA ALA A 84 4.65 2.34 9.90
C ALA A 84 5.87 3.23 9.60
N SER A 85 7.03 2.93 10.20
CA SER A 85 8.30 3.65 9.94
C SER A 85 8.78 3.54 8.49
N ILE A 86 8.34 2.52 7.77
CA ILE A 86 8.63 2.26 6.36
C ILE A 86 7.36 1.93 5.59
N PRO A 87 7.33 2.05 4.24
CA PRO A 87 6.26 1.48 3.43
C PRO A 87 6.14 -0.02 3.70
N LYS A 88 4.95 -0.48 4.10
CA LYS A 88 4.77 -1.84 4.62
C LYS A 88 3.55 -2.52 4.01
N ARG A 89 3.70 -3.83 3.74
CA ARG A 89 2.62 -4.73 3.28
C ARG A 89 1.69 -5.11 4.44
N ALA A 90 0.39 -5.13 4.16
CA ALA A 90 -0.67 -5.56 5.08
C ALA A 90 -0.88 -7.08 4.99
N LYS A 91 0.04 -7.88 5.53
CA LYS A 91 0.07 -9.33 5.34
C LYS A 91 -1.10 -10.08 5.96
N PHE A 92 -1.62 -9.64 7.11
CA PHE A 92 -2.81 -10.24 7.72
C PHE A 92 -4.04 -9.93 6.88
N CYS A 93 -4.19 -8.70 6.42
CA CYS A 93 -5.25 -8.30 5.50
C CYS A 93 -5.19 -9.11 4.19
N GLU A 94 -4.01 -9.25 3.57
CA GLU A 94 -3.81 -10.04 2.36
C GLU A 94 -4.19 -11.51 2.54
N LYS A 95 -3.89 -12.10 3.70
CA LYS A 95 -4.25 -13.49 4.03
C LYS A 95 -5.76 -13.71 4.06
N ILE A 96 -6.53 -12.76 4.59
CA ILE A 96 -7.99 -12.82 4.58
C ILE A 96 -8.55 -12.72 3.15
N LEU A 97 -7.98 -11.84 2.35
CA LEU A 97 -8.45 -11.56 1.00
C LEU A 97 -8.07 -12.64 -0.02
N LEU A 98 -6.94 -13.31 0.17
CA LEU A 98 -6.44 -14.31 -0.78
C LEU A 98 -7.38 -15.52 -0.88
N ASN A 99 -7.75 -15.92 -2.10
CA ASN A 99 -8.69 -16.98 -2.43
C ASN A 99 -10.12 -16.77 -1.92
N SER A 100 -10.49 -15.56 -1.51
CA SER A 100 -11.85 -15.18 -1.12
C SER A 100 -12.58 -14.45 -2.25
N SER A 101 -13.91 -14.46 -2.18
CA SER A 101 -14.76 -13.57 -2.98
C SER A 101 -14.82 -12.20 -2.34
N ILE A 102 -15.05 -11.17 -3.15
CA ILE A 102 -15.32 -9.82 -2.67
C ILE A 102 -16.76 -9.81 -2.13
N THR A 103 -16.90 -9.89 -0.81
CA THR A 103 -18.18 -9.78 -0.10
C THR A 103 -18.03 -8.79 1.04
N GLU A 104 -19.15 -8.23 1.50
CA GLU A 104 -19.14 -7.31 2.63
C GLU A 104 -18.47 -7.93 3.87
N LYS A 105 -18.77 -9.20 4.17
CA LYS A 105 -18.12 -9.95 5.25
C LYS A 105 -16.62 -10.01 5.11
N THR A 106 -16.13 -10.39 3.92
CA THR A 106 -14.69 -10.48 3.64
C THR A 106 -14.01 -9.11 3.78
N ILE A 107 -14.67 -8.03 3.34
CA ILE A 107 -14.16 -6.66 3.46
C ILE A 107 -14.07 -6.25 4.94
N ILE A 108 -15.09 -6.54 5.75
CA ILE A 108 -15.09 -6.25 7.19
C ILE A 108 -13.94 -6.97 7.89
N GLU A 109 -13.79 -8.28 7.69
CA GLU A 109 -12.70 -9.07 8.27
C GLU A 109 -11.32 -8.56 7.83
N ALA A 110 -11.15 -8.19 6.56
CA ALA A 110 -9.91 -7.61 6.04
C ALA A 110 -9.61 -6.22 6.64
N LYS A 111 -10.64 -5.39 6.88
CA LYS A 111 -10.48 -4.10 7.58
C LYS A 111 -10.02 -4.28 9.02
N GLU A 112 -10.55 -5.26 9.74
CA GLU A 112 -10.13 -5.58 11.10
C GLU A 112 -8.69 -6.11 11.15
N ALA A 113 -8.30 -6.92 10.16
CA ALA A 113 -6.95 -7.44 10.05
C ALA A 113 -5.88 -6.33 9.88
N LEU A 114 -6.25 -5.15 9.36
CA LEU A 114 -5.33 -4.00 9.27
C LEU A 114 -4.82 -3.52 10.65
N GLU A 115 -5.59 -3.70 11.72
CA GLU A 115 -5.15 -3.35 13.08
C GLU A 115 -4.06 -4.30 13.60
N LYS A 116 -4.00 -5.54 13.07
CA LYS A 116 -2.91 -6.48 13.34
C LYS A 116 -1.67 -6.16 12.52
N ASP A 117 -1.85 -5.60 11.32
CA ASP A 117 -0.74 -5.21 10.44
C ASP A 117 -0.05 -3.92 10.88
N PHE A 118 -0.81 -2.96 11.43
CA PHE A 118 -0.34 -1.59 11.63
C PHE A 118 -0.68 -1.04 13.01
N LYS A 119 0.30 -0.31 13.58
CA LYS A 119 0.15 0.52 14.77
C LYS A 119 0.74 1.90 14.48
N PRO A 120 0.04 2.74 13.70
CA PRO A 120 0.59 4.02 13.28
C PRO A 120 0.70 5.00 14.45
N ILE A 121 1.73 5.82 14.40
CA ILE A 121 1.94 6.91 15.35
C ILE A 121 0.98 8.09 15.08
N SER A 122 0.77 8.90 16.09
CA SER A 122 0.18 10.23 15.94
C SER A 122 1.29 11.26 15.75
N ASP A 123 1.12 12.14 14.76
CA ASP A 123 2.03 13.26 14.49
C ASP A 123 1.24 14.50 14.01
N MET A 124 1.96 15.53 13.59
CA MET A 124 1.36 16.76 13.09
C MET A 124 0.46 16.56 11.86
N ARG A 125 0.58 15.45 11.14
CA ARG A 125 -0.20 15.16 9.92
C ARG A 125 -1.51 14.48 10.22
N ALA A 126 -1.51 13.53 11.17
CA ALA A 126 -2.71 12.80 11.55
C ALA A 126 -2.52 12.01 12.85
N SER A 127 -3.62 11.77 13.57
CA SER A 127 -3.63 10.83 14.68
C SER A 127 -3.56 9.38 14.19
N GLY A 128 -3.03 8.48 15.02
CA GLY A 128 -2.99 7.05 14.72
C GLY A 128 -4.39 6.48 14.47
N LYS A 129 -5.40 6.92 15.24
CA LYS A 129 -6.82 6.53 15.03
C LYS A 129 -7.32 6.93 13.64
N TYR A 130 -7.06 8.19 13.24
CA TYR A 130 -7.44 8.67 11.91
C TYR A 130 -6.77 7.84 10.81
N ARG A 131 -5.48 7.54 10.94
CA ARG A 131 -4.73 6.74 9.94
C ARG A 131 -5.33 5.34 9.77
N ILE A 132 -5.67 4.65 10.87
CA ILE A 132 -6.32 3.33 10.81
C ILE A 132 -7.70 3.45 10.15
N MET A 133 -8.51 4.43 10.54
CA MET A 133 -9.83 4.66 9.94
C MET A 133 -9.73 4.90 8.43
N VAL A 134 -8.83 5.78 8.02
CA VAL A 134 -8.58 6.07 6.59
C VAL A 134 -8.09 4.83 5.85
N ALA A 135 -7.15 4.07 6.42
CA ALA A 135 -6.65 2.84 5.78
C ALA A 135 -7.78 1.83 5.53
N LYS A 136 -8.68 1.63 6.51
CA LYS A 136 -9.88 0.78 6.39
C LYS A 136 -10.82 1.30 5.30
N ASN A 137 -11.04 2.60 5.24
CA ASN A 137 -11.93 3.21 4.24
C ASN A 137 -11.33 3.15 2.82
N LEU A 138 -10.03 3.31 2.66
CA LEU A 138 -9.35 3.15 1.37
C LEU A 138 -9.39 1.71 0.86
N LEU A 139 -9.30 0.72 1.75
CA LEU A 139 -9.51 -0.68 1.40
C LEU A 139 -10.94 -0.90 0.89
N HIS A 140 -11.94 -0.42 1.61
CA HIS A 140 -13.34 -0.52 1.21
C HIS A 140 -13.61 0.18 -0.12
N LYS A 141 -13.15 1.44 -0.26
CA LYS A 141 -13.24 2.21 -1.51
C LYS A 141 -12.66 1.44 -2.70
N CYS A 142 -11.50 0.80 -2.53
CA CYS A 142 -10.87 0.01 -3.59
C CYS A 142 -11.80 -1.09 -4.10
N PHE A 143 -12.42 -1.84 -3.20
CA PHE A 143 -13.33 -2.94 -3.58
C PHE A 143 -14.65 -2.44 -4.16
N LEU A 144 -15.22 -1.37 -3.64
CA LEU A 144 -16.40 -0.72 -4.22
C LEU A 144 -16.14 -0.27 -5.67
N GLU A 145 -14.98 0.36 -5.93
CA GLU A 145 -14.62 0.78 -7.29
C GLU A 145 -14.40 -0.41 -8.25
N ILE A 146 -13.91 -1.53 -7.73
CA ILE A 146 -13.73 -2.75 -8.53
C ILE A 146 -15.10 -3.38 -8.88
N GLU A 147 -16.02 -3.45 -7.93
CA GLU A 147 -17.36 -4.01 -8.14
C GLU A 147 -18.21 -3.14 -9.07
N GLN A 148 -18.22 -1.84 -8.82
CA GLN A 148 -19.02 -0.89 -9.60
C GLN A 148 -18.38 -0.51 -10.94
N LYS A 149 -17.13 -0.89 -11.18
CA LYS A 149 -16.32 -0.48 -12.34
C LYS A 149 -16.31 1.04 -12.57
N LYS A 150 -16.45 1.80 -11.50
CA LYS A 150 -16.56 3.27 -11.50
C LYS A 150 -15.63 3.87 -10.45
N LEU A 151 -15.03 5.02 -10.77
CA LEU A 151 -14.29 5.81 -9.78
C LEU A 151 -15.27 6.45 -8.80
N ILE A 152 -15.03 6.23 -7.51
CA ILE A 152 -15.78 6.88 -6.44
C ILE A 152 -15.00 8.13 -6.03
N ARG A 153 -15.57 9.29 -6.31
CA ARG A 153 -15.04 10.59 -5.88
C ARG A 153 -15.84 11.07 -4.68
N ILE A 154 -15.18 11.81 -3.79
CA ILE A 154 -15.87 12.61 -2.78
C ILE A 154 -16.11 13.93 -3.50
N ASP A 155 -17.35 14.17 -3.91
CA ASP A 155 -17.75 15.46 -4.43
C ASP A 155 -17.85 16.42 -3.24
N ASN A 156 -17.21 17.57 -3.34
CA ASN A 156 -17.29 18.64 -2.35
C ASN A 156 -18.64 19.37 -2.46
#